data_f889cb8f856495045c5c9d27a1b22d8b
#
_entry.id   f889cb8f856495045c5c9d27a1b22d8b
#
_cell.length_a   1.000
_cell.length_b   1.000
_cell.length_c   1.000
_cell.angle_alpha   90.00
_cell.angle_beta   90.00
_cell.angle_gamma   90.00
#
_symmetry.space_group_name_H-M   'P 1'
#
loop_
_entity.id
_entity.type
_entity.pdbx_description
1 polymer ?
#
loop_
_entity_poly.entity_id
_entity_poly.type
_entity_poly.pdbx_seq_one_letter_code
_entity_poly.pdbx_strand_id
1 'polypeptide(L)'
;MLLSESIKTALDSIKSNATRSFLTALAIIIGIASVIAMLSIGAGAQQALEDEINALGGRILSVYPGQTRRGGVKGSYSPLEIKDAESLRRFTELAWEIAPEMKDRRQIQFGNENYSAQIGGYWSNHDSARGYEIDEGRFFSEEEDLSRRRVAVIGADIPKELKTSSRALLNNELLINGVPYKVIGILKKEGSRGWESPDNEVYVPIMTASTRIFGTRNLRSINVKIPNDSSVEESMLYIEQILRVGHDIGPGQQNDFRINDWSQYADLQRQATAIFTALLTGIASISLLVGGIGVMNIMLVSVTERTKEIGLRKALGATNSVIMMQFIIEAIVLCILGGILGILLGVLIVYGFTVGASFFDTDFPFSIPIYAIIGSLSFSALVGLFFGIWPARRAARLDPAVSLRYE
;
A
#
# COMPACT_ATOMS: atom_id res chain seq x y z
N MET A 1 -44.01 -17.83 -3.99
CA MET A 1 -44.06 -18.94 -4.97
C MET A 1 -43.44 -18.53 -6.32
N LEU A 2 -43.75 -17.37 -6.90
CA LEU A 2 -43.27 -16.91 -8.22
C LEU A 2 -41.72 -16.72 -8.32
N LEU A 3 -41.04 -16.29 -7.27
CA LEU A 3 -39.62 -15.99 -7.30
C LEU A 3 -38.74 -17.25 -7.38
N SER A 4 -39.06 -18.29 -6.59
CA SER A 4 -38.29 -19.54 -6.59
C SER A 4 -38.46 -20.31 -7.89
N GLU A 5 -39.68 -20.30 -8.46
CA GLU A 5 -39.94 -20.91 -9.78
C GLU A 5 -39.23 -20.14 -10.92
N SER A 6 -39.23 -18.80 -10.86
CA SER A 6 -38.51 -17.98 -11.84
C SER A 6 -37.00 -18.23 -11.81
N ILE A 7 -36.40 -18.36 -10.61
CA ILE A 7 -34.97 -18.68 -10.47
C ILE A 7 -34.68 -20.08 -11.05
N LYS A 8 -35.53 -21.08 -10.76
CA LYS A 8 -35.34 -22.43 -11.29
C LYS A 8 -35.45 -22.44 -12.81
N THR A 9 -36.45 -21.77 -13.37
CA THR A 9 -36.61 -21.61 -14.83
C THR A 9 -35.41 -20.90 -15.46
N ALA A 10 -34.85 -19.87 -14.80
CA ALA A 10 -33.66 -19.18 -15.26
C ALA A 10 -32.43 -20.11 -15.32
N LEU A 11 -32.24 -20.93 -14.28
CA LEU A 11 -31.15 -21.92 -14.25
C LEU A 11 -31.27 -22.99 -15.32
N ASP A 12 -32.51 -23.50 -15.55
CA ASP A 12 -32.78 -24.49 -16.60
C ASP A 12 -32.58 -23.89 -18.00
N SER A 13 -32.92 -22.61 -18.19
CA SER A 13 -32.68 -21.86 -19.42
C SER A 13 -31.17 -21.69 -19.72
N ILE A 14 -30.37 -21.39 -18.69
CA ILE A 14 -28.91 -21.28 -18.83
C ILE A 14 -28.30 -22.64 -19.23
N LYS A 15 -28.81 -23.72 -18.68
CA LYS A 15 -28.34 -25.10 -19.02
C LYS A 15 -28.70 -25.52 -20.43
N SER A 16 -29.88 -25.19 -20.93
CA SER A 16 -30.33 -25.57 -22.30
C SER A 16 -29.51 -24.88 -23.41
N ASN A 17 -28.94 -23.72 -23.16
CA ASN A 17 -28.08 -22.95 -24.09
C ASN A 17 -26.72 -22.61 -23.47
N ALA A 18 -26.06 -23.61 -22.86
CA ALA A 18 -24.85 -23.44 -22.04
C ALA A 18 -23.73 -22.67 -22.73
N THR A 19 -23.43 -22.96 -24.00
CA THR A 19 -22.33 -22.32 -24.73
C THR A 19 -22.55 -20.82 -24.94
N ARG A 20 -23.80 -20.42 -25.27
CA ARG A 20 -24.14 -19.01 -25.48
C ARG A 20 -24.19 -18.24 -24.17
N SER A 21 -24.79 -18.85 -23.14
CA SER A 21 -24.84 -18.27 -21.80
C SER A 21 -23.45 -18.12 -21.20
N PHE A 22 -22.55 -19.06 -21.44
CA PHE A 22 -21.16 -18.97 -20.99
C PHE A 22 -20.39 -17.85 -21.68
N LEU A 23 -20.51 -17.68 -23.01
CA LEU A 23 -19.82 -16.63 -23.75
C LEU A 23 -20.24 -15.21 -23.32
N THR A 24 -21.51 -15.02 -22.95
CA THR A 24 -21.97 -13.74 -22.40
C THR A 24 -21.60 -13.53 -20.96
N ALA A 25 -21.73 -14.59 -20.13
CA ALA A 25 -21.27 -14.54 -18.76
C ALA A 25 -19.75 -14.28 -18.69
N LEU A 26 -18.98 -14.75 -19.68
CA LEU A 26 -17.54 -14.52 -19.76
C LEU A 26 -17.19 -13.03 -19.81
N ALA A 27 -17.91 -12.21 -20.57
CA ALA A 27 -17.67 -10.76 -20.59
C ALA A 27 -17.94 -10.11 -19.23
N ILE A 28 -19.00 -10.56 -18.52
CA ILE A 28 -19.30 -10.09 -17.15
C ILE A 28 -18.23 -10.59 -16.17
N ILE A 29 -17.85 -11.87 -16.27
CA ILE A 29 -16.81 -12.49 -15.44
C ILE A 29 -15.51 -11.71 -15.56
N ILE A 30 -15.04 -11.44 -16.78
CA ILE A 30 -13.81 -10.69 -17.02
C ILE A 30 -13.93 -9.27 -16.50
N GLY A 31 -15.06 -8.60 -16.77
CA GLY A 31 -15.29 -7.23 -16.28
C GLY A 31 -15.22 -7.12 -14.76
N ILE A 32 -15.93 -8.01 -14.05
CA ILE A 32 -15.94 -8.03 -12.58
C ILE A 32 -14.60 -8.50 -12.02
N ALA A 33 -13.97 -9.52 -12.60
CA ALA A 33 -12.64 -9.96 -12.18
C ALA A 33 -11.62 -8.84 -12.28
N SER A 34 -11.68 -8.04 -13.35
CA SER A 34 -10.80 -6.87 -13.53
C SER A 34 -11.07 -5.79 -12.47
N VAL A 35 -12.34 -5.49 -12.15
CA VAL A 35 -12.69 -4.52 -11.09
C VAL A 35 -12.17 -5.00 -9.73
N ILE A 36 -12.43 -6.26 -9.36
CA ILE A 36 -11.98 -6.83 -8.08
C ILE A 36 -10.45 -6.82 -8.00
N ALA A 37 -9.76 -7.32 -9.04
CA ALA A 37 -8.31 -7.35 -9.05
C ALA A 37 -7.72 -5.95 -8.86
N MET A 38 -8.27 -4.95 -9.54
CA MET A 38 -7.79 -3.59 -9.53
C MET A 38 -8.01 -2.87 -8.21
N LEU A 39 -9.23 -2.96 -7.66
CA LEU A 39 -9.53 -2.37 -6.36
C LEU A 39 -8.73 -3.04 -5.24
N SER A 40 -8.51 -4.35 -5.32
CA SER A 40 -7.74 -5.10 -4.33
C SER A 40 -6.24 -4.79 -4.41
N ILE A 41 -5.66 -4.72 -5.62
CA ILE A 41 -4.25 -4.32 -5.79
C ILE A 41 -4.05 -2.87 -5.34
N GLY A 42 -4.98 -1.97 -5.67
CA GLY A 42 -4.94 -0.59 -5.20
C GLY A 42 -5.01 -0.47 -3.67
N ALA A 43 -5.90 -1.23 -3.03
CA ALA A 43 -6.02 -1.27 -1.58
C ALA A 43 -4.77 -1.90 -0.91
N GLY A 44 -4.23 -2.97 -1.50
CA GLY A 44 -2.99 -3.58 -1.03
C GLY A 44 -1.79 -2.64 -1.13
N ALA A 45 -1.66 -1.90 -2.24
CA ALA A 45 -0.61 -0.89 -2.39
C ALA A 45 -0.75 0.25 -1.37
N GLN A 46 -1.98 0.69 -1.09
CA GLN A 46 -2.24 1.69 -0.07
C GLN A 46 -1.89 1.17 1.33
N GLN A 47 -2.26 -0.06 1.65
CA GLN A 47 -1.94 -0.69 2.93
C GLN A 47 -0.43 -0.87 3.10
N ALA A 48 0.29 -1.34 2.08
CA ALA A 48 1.76 -1.46 2.10
C ALA A 48 2.43 -0.11 2.39
N LEU A 49 1.93 0.97 1.77
CA LEU A 49 2.43 2.32 2.03
C LEU A 49 2.13 2.79 3.46
N GLU A 50 0.92 2.53 3.98
CA GLU A 50 0.55 2.87 5.36
C GLU A 50 1.41 2.09 6.37
N ASP A 51 1.65 0.81 6.10
CA ASP A 51 2.52 -0.03 6.92
C ASP A 51 3.98 0.49 6.90
N GLU A 52 4.48 0.92 5.74
CA GLU A 52 5.80 1.53 5.62
C GLU A 52 5.91 2.86 6.39
N ILE A 53 4.89 3.73 6.31
CA ILE A 53 4.85 5.00 7.07
C ILE A 53 4.76 4.72 8.57
N ASN A 54 3.93 3.77 8.99
CA ASN A 54 3.79 3.38 10.39
C ASN A 54 5.09 2.76 10.91
N ALA A 55 5.77 1.99 10.09
CA ALA A 55 7.08 1.42 10.40
C ALA A 55 8.17 2.48 10.57
N LEU A 56 8.03 3.64 9.92
CA LEU A 56 8.91 4.80 10.14
C LEU A 56 8.64 5.50 11.49
N GLY A 57 7.68 5.04 12.29
CA GLY A 57 7.39 5.57 13.63
C GLY A 57 6.33 6.67 13.65
N GLY A 58 5.50 6.81 12.63
CA GLY A 58 4.42 7.79 12.57
C GLY A 58 4.79 9.09 11.84
N ARG A 59 4.29 10.23 12.30
CA ARG A 59 4.55 11.54 11.67
C ARG A 59 5.98 12.01 11.93
N ILE A 60 6.89 11.78 10.96
CA ILE A 60 8.28 12.19 11.03
C ILE A 60 8.54 13.34 10.06
N LEU A 61 9.10 14.43 10.58
CA LEU A 61 9.69 15.51 9.81
C LEU A 61 11.20 15.31 9.76
N SER A 62 11.76 15.20 8.56
CA SER A 62 13.21 15.01 8.40
C SER A 62 13.88 16.30 7.93
N VAL A 63 14.82 16.78 8.71
CA VAL A 63 15.63 17.94 8.38
C VAL A 63 16.92 17.45 7.72
N TYR A 64 17.21 17.97 6.54
CA TYR A 64 18.42 17.68 5.78
C TYR A 64 19.25 18.93 5.57
N PRO A 65 20.59 18.79 5.48
CA PRO A 65 21.43 19.92 5.11
C PRO A 65 21.06 20.46 3.72
N GLY A 66 21.04 21.77 3.58
CA GLY A 66 20.74 22.46 2.34
C GLY A 66 21.97 23.15 1.74
N GLN A 67 21.78 23.76 0.58
CA GLN A 67 22.78 24.62 -0.05
C GLN A 67 22.24 26.04 -0.08
N THR A 68 22.98 26.98 0.48
CA THR A 68 22.65 28.40 0.32
C THR A 68 22.92 28.83 -1.13
N ARG A 69 21.93 29.47 -1.76
CA ARG A 69 22.12 30.17 -3.04
C ARG A 69 22.29 31.67 -2.75
N ARG A 70 23.49 32.17 -2.83
CA ARG A 70 23.76 33.61 -2.73
C ARG A 70 24.02 34.16 -4.15
N GLY A 71 23.08 34.93 -4.68
CA GLY A 71 23.29 35.65 -5.99
C GLY A 71 23.46 34.72 -7.19
N GLY A 72 22.82 33.56 -7.25
CA GLY A 72 22.96 32.63 -8.41
C GLY A 72 24.18 31.71 -8.36
N VAL A 73 25.10 31.92 -7.43
CA VAL A 73 26.26 31.04 -7.20
C VAL A 73 25.86 29.99 -6.15
N LYS A 74 26.21 28.73 -6.39
CA LYS A 74 26.10 27.69 -5.38
C LYS A 74 26.96 28.10 -4.18
N GLY A 75 26.32 28.45 -3.07
CA GLY A 75 26.98 28.75 -1.81
C GLY A 75 27.61 27.53 -1.17
N SER A 76 28.32 27.75 -0.09
CA SER A 76 28.87 26.68 0.74
C SER A 76 27.77 25.77 1.25
N TYR A 77 28.03 24.50 1.28
CA TYR A 77 27.20 23.50 1.95
C TYR A 77 27.25 23.77 3.45
N SER A 78 26.13 24.08 4.06
CA SER A 78 26.05 24.27 5.51
C SER A 78 25.66 22.93 6.13
N PRO A 79 26.55 22.30 6.90
CA PRO A 79 26.23 21.05 7.55
C PRO A 79 25.26 21.29 8.71
N LEU A 80 24.32 20.35 8.90
CA LEU A 80 23.63 20.23 10.17
C LEU A 80 24.59 19.61 11.20
N GLU A 81 24.59 20.09 12.41
CA GLU A 81 25.46 19.61 13.48
C GLU A 81 24.65 18.99 14.64
N ILE A 82 25.33 18.24 15.52
CA ILE A 82 24.71 17.66 16.72
C ILE A 82 24.08 18.75 17.61
N LYS A 83 24.68 19.97 17.66
CA LYS A 83 24.14 21.11 18.41
C LYS A 83 22.72 21.53 17.95
N ASP A 84 22.42 21.34 16.66
CA ASP A 84 21.12 21.70 16.08
C ASP A 84 20.03 20.74 16.59
N ALA A 85 20.34 19.44 16.64
CA ALA A 85 19.48 18.45 17.27
C ALA A 85 19.28 18.69 18.78
N GLU A 86 20.35 19.09 19.48
CA GLU A 86 20.26 19.47 20.89
C GLU A 86 19.38 20.71 21.09
N SER A 87 19.44 21.67 20.17
CA SER A 87 18.60 22.87 20.21
C SER A 87 17.13 22.51 20.05
N LEU A 88 16.79 21.62 19.12
CA LEU A 88 15.42 21.11 18.96
C LEU A 88 14.95 20.34 20.19
N ARG A 89 15.81 19.51 20.82
CA ARG A 89 15.48 18.72 22.01
C ARG A 89 15.16 19.60 23.25
N ARG A 90 15.66 20.81 23.32
CA ARG A 90 15.39 21.75 24.44
C ARG A 90 13.95 22.25 24.48
N PHE A 91 13.22 22.18 23.39
CA PHE A 91 11.80 22.54 23.31
C PHE A 91 10.90 21.37 23.73
N THR A 92 10.99 20.96 24.98
CA THR A 92 10.25 19.82 25.55
C THR A 92 8.74 20.01 25.60
N GLU A 93 8.26 21.24 25.51
CA GLU A 93 6.81 21.57 25.52
C GLU A 93 6.07 20.99 24.31
N LEU A 94 6.78 20.71 23.22
CA LEU A 94 6.21 20.18 21.98
C LEU A 94 6.16 18.63 21.93
N ALA A 95 6.63 17.96 22.99
CA ALA A 95 6.68 16.50 23.10
C ALA A 95 7.29 15.78 21.87
N TRP A 96 8.27 16.43 21.21
CA TRP A 96 8.96 15.86 20.06
C TRP A 96 9.99 14.82 20.48
N GLU A 97 10.04 13.72 19.74
CA GLU A 97 11.17 12.79 19.81
C GLU A 97 12.19 13.14 18.73
N ILE A 98 13.36 13.60 19.14
CA ILE A 98 14.44 13.99 18.23
C ILE A 98 15.41 12.83 18.04
N ALA A 99 15.66 12.46 16.79
CA ALA A 99 16.57 11.39 16.42
C ALA A 99 17.58 11.88 15.36
N PRO A 100 18.73 12.44 15.78
CA PRO A 100 19.80 12.82 14.86
C PRO A 100 20.48 11.58 14.29
N GLU A 101 20.99 11.72 13.08
CA GLU A 101 21.52 10.62 12.30
C GLU A 101 22.82 11.02 11.61
N MET A 102 23.85 10.24 11.85
CA MET A 102 25.12 10.25 11.11
C MET A 102 25.26 8.91 10.41
N LYS A 103 25.42 8.88 9.10
CA LYS A 103 25.58 7.62 8.35
C LYS A 103 26.71 7.72 7.34
N ASP A 104 27.54 6.68 7.31
CA ASP A 104 28.48 6.46 6.22
C ASP A 104 28.88 4.99 6.13
N ARG A 105 29.39 4.54 5.00
CA ARG A 105 29.87 3.18 4.82
C ARG A 105 31.29 3.03 5.38
N ARG A 106 31.50 1.98 6.18
CA ARG A 106 32.82 1.62 6.71
C ARG A 106 33.03 0.11 6.67
N GLN A 107 34.27 -0.28 6.70
CA GLN A 107 34.62 -1.68 6.79
C GLN A 107 34.50 -2.17 8.22
N ILE A 108 33.78 -3.29 8.38
CA ILE A 108 33.71 -4.03 9.62
C ILE A 108 34.45 -5.35 9.47
N GLN A 109 35.02 -5.86 10.56
CA GLN A 109 35.74 -7.10 10.56
C GLN A 109 35.47 -7.91 11.85
N PHE A 110 35.28 -9.20 11.67
CA PHE A 110 35.17 -10.16 12.78
C PHE A 110 35.96 -11.41 12.43
N GLY A 111 36.97 -11.72 13.23
CA GLY A 111 37.95 -12.78 12.90
C GLY A 111 38.66 -12.49 11.58
N ASN A 112 38.55 -13.40 10.62
CA ASN A 112 39.16 -13.27 9.29
C ASN A 112 38.20 -12.71 8.23
N GLU A 113 36.92 -12.56 8.57
CA GLU A 113 35.91 -12.05 7.64
C GLU A 113 35.78 -10.53 7.74
N ASN A 114 35.63 -9.88 6.61
CA ASN A 114 35.39 -8.45 6.53
C ASN A 114 34.23 -8.13 5.59
N TYR A 115 33.53 -7.05 5.90
CA TYR A 115 32.36 -6.61 5.13
C TYR A 115 32.26 -5.09 5.14
N SER A 116 31.70 -4.50 4.09
CA SER A 116 31.43 -3.07 4.01
C SER A 116 29.99 -2.79 4.43
N ALA A 117 29.79 -2.45 5.70
CA ALA A 117 28.49 -2.15 6.28
C ALA A 117 28.21 -0.65 6.34
N GLN A 118 26.94 -0.30 6.43
CA GLN A 118 26.51 1.03 6.83
C GLN A 118 26.73 1.19 8.34
N ILE A 119 27.46 2.22 8.76
CA ILE A 119 27.61 2.56 10.16
C ILE A 119 26.81 3.81 10.45
N GLY A 120 25.93 3.72 11.43
CA GLY A 120 25.12 4.84 11.89
C GLY A 120 25.48 5.27 13.32
N GLY A 121 25.60 6.59 13.51
CA GLY A 121 25.71 7.21 14.83
C GLY A 121 24.36 7.76 15.24
N TYR A 122 23.87 7.36 16.42
CA TYR A 122 22.52 7.64 16.89
C TYR A 122 22.47 8.02 18.37
N TRP A 123 21.42 8.68 18.79
CA TRP A 123 21.07 8.81 20.21
C TRP A 123 20.46 7.50 20.75
N SER A 124 20.45 7.39 22.09
CA SER A 124 19.94 6.20 22.80
C SER A 124 18.45 5.91 22.60
N ASN A 125 17.68 6.88 22.14
CA ASN A 125 16.24 6.77 21.88
C ASN A 125 15.92 6.38 20.43
N HIS A 126 16.93 6.04 19.63
CA HIS A 126 16.74 5.76 18.21
C HIS A 126 15.88 4.51 17.94
N ASP A 127 16.05 3.47 18.77
CA ASP A 127 15.25 2.25 18.68
C ASP A 127 13.75 2.53 18.90
N SER A 128 13.41 3.29 19.96
CA SER A 128 12.03 3.68 20.25
C SER A 128 11.46 4.66 19.23
N ALA A 129 12.25 5.64 18.78
CA ALA A 129 11.83 6.62 17.78
C ALA A 129 11.52 5.98 16.42
N ARG A 130 12.27 4.91 16.05
CA ARG A 130 12.10 4.16 14.79
C ARG A 130 11.27 2.89 14.94
N GLY A 131 10.88 2.52 16.17
CA GLY A 131 10.12 1.31 16.45
C GLY A 131 10.91 0.02 16.19
N TYR A 132 12.24 0.03 16.36
CA TYR A 132 13.06 -1.16 16.20
C TYR A 132 12.98 -2.04 17.44
N GLU A 133 12.83 -3.35 17.22
CA GLU A 133 12.85 -4.36 18.28
C GLU A 133 14.22 -4.99 18.39
N ILE A 134 14.65 -5.29 19.61
CA ILE A 134 15.89 -6.02 19.90
C ILE A 134 15.56 -7.52 19.98
N ASP A 135 16.27 -8.35 19.22
CA ASP A 135 16.16 -9.80 19.26
C ASP A 135 17.01 -10.39 20.40
N GLU A 136 18.29 -10.00 20.46
CA GLU A 136 19.22 -10.45 21.51
C GLU A 136 19.96 -9.24 22.10
N GLY A 137 20.09 -9.19 23.42
CA GLY A 137 20.84 -8.14 24.11
C GLY A 137 20.03 -6.90 24.42
N ARG A 138 20.60 -5.70 24.21
CA ARG A 138 19.95 -4.40 24.47
C ARG A 138 20.50 -3.31 23.54
N PHE A 139 19.77 -2.19 23.45
CA PHE A 139 20.29 -0.97 22.84
C PHE A 139 21.22 -0.23 23.83
N PHE A 140 22.01 0.72 23.34
CA PHE A 140 22.92 1.49 24.19
C PHE A 140 22.16 2.59 24.94
N SER A 141 22.66 2.92 26.13
CA SER A 141 22.08 3.93 27.01
C SER A 141 22.63 5.34 26.71
N GLU A 142 21.93 6.39 27.22
CA GLU A 142 22.40 7.77 27.13
C GLU A 142 23.74 7.96 27.84
N GLU A 143 23.99 7.26 28.96
CA GLU A 143 25.27 7.28 29.66
C GLU A 143 26.40 6.73 28.80
N GLU A 144 26.15 5.67 28.04
CA GLU A 144 27.13 5.08 27.11
C GLU A 144 27.42 6.01 25.94
N ASP A 145 26.43 6.77 25.46
CA ASP A 145 26.62 7.81 24.43
C ASP A 145 27.46 8.98 24.99
N LEU A 146 27.06 9.57 26.10
CA LEU A 146 27.77 10.70 26.72
C LEU A 146 29.22 10.32 27.11
N SER A 147 29.44 9.11 27.62
CA SER A 147 30.76 8.60 27.98
C SER A 147 31.58 8.12 26.79
N ARG A 148 31.04 8.20 25.56
CA ARG A 148 31.69 7.75 24.32
C ARG A 148 32.16 6.33 24.37
N ARG A 149 31.33 5.41 24.93
CA ARG A 149 31.66 4.00 25.02
C ARG A 149 31.69 3.37 23.63
N ARG A 150 32.63 2.45 23.43
CA ARG A 150 32.78 1.65 22.21
C ARG A 150 31.86 0.43 22.27
N VAL A 151 30.56 0.70 22.14
CA VAL A 151 29.52 -0.33 22.04
C VAL A 151 28.85 -0.22 20.68
N ALA A 152 28.32 -1.35 20.19
CA ALA A 152 27.60 -1.42 18.93
C ALA A 152 26.38 -2.32 19.06
N VAL A 153 25.32 -1.97 18.37
CA VAL A 153 24.18 -2.83 18.09
C VAL A 153 24.21 -3.13 16.58
N ILE A 154 23.95 -4.35 16.19
CA ILE A 154 24.03 -4.77 14.79
C ILE A 154 22.67 -5.18 14.24
N GLY A 155 22.45 -4.92 12.95
CA GLY A 155 21.29 -5.40 12.24
C GLY A 155 21.30 -6.92 12.04
N ALA A 156 20.12 -7.48 11.78
CA ALA A 156 19.88 -8.92 11.75
C ALA A 156 20.67 -9.68 10.65
N ASP A 157 21.02 -9.02 9.55
CA ASP A 157 21.76 -9.65 8.44
C ASP A 157 23.29 -9.55 8.58
N ILE A 158 23.83 -8.70 9.48
CA ILE A 158 25.28 -8.53 9.70
C ILE A 158 25.98 -9.85 10.07
N PRO A 159 25.42 -10.71 10.94
CA PRO A 159 26.06 -11.99 11.24
C PRO A 159 26.22 -12.86 9.98
N LYS A 160 25.22 -12.89 9.11
CA LYS A 160 25.26 -13.66 7.86
C LYS A 160 26.32 -13.13 6.89
N GLU A 161 26.45 -11.81 6.76
CA GLU A 161 27.45 -11.17 5.91
C GLU A 161 28.89 -11.44 6.40
N LEU A 162 29.08 -11.56 7.72
CA LEU A 162 30.35 -11.95 8.36
C LEU A 162 30.50 -13.47 8.49
N LYS A 163 29.65 -14.26 7.84
CA LYS A 163 29.67 -15.73 7.85
C LYS A 163 29.76 -16.34 9.25
N THR A 164 29.06 -15.73 10.20
CA THR A 164 29.09 -16.13 11.61
C THR A 164 27.68 -16.19 12.20
N SER A 165 27.57 -16.62 13.47
CA SER A 165 26.27 -16.63 14.15
C SER A 165 26.09 -15.39 15.04
N SER A 166 24.84 -15.01 15.30
CA SER A 166 24.46 -13.92 16.20
C SER A 166 25.12 -14.11 17.59
N ARG A 167 25.11 -15.34 18.14
CA ARG A 167 25.70 -15.67 19.42
C ARG A 167 27.22 -15.49 19.48
N ALA A 168 27.91 -15.68 18.35
CA ALA A 168 29.35 -15.48 18.29
C ALA A 168 29.72 -13.99 18.26
N LEU A 169 28.86 -13.12 17.78
CA LEU A 169 29.06 -11.67 17.77
C LEU A 169 28.66 -11.02 19.08
N LEU A 170 27.57 -11.48 19.70
CA LEU A 170 27.04 -10.87 20.92
C LEU A 170 28.07 -10.97 22.05
N ASN A 171 28.34 -9.86 22.74
CA ASN A 171 29.33 -9.65 23.78
C ASN A 171 30.79 -9.78 23.33
N ASN A 172 31.09 -10.00 22.05
CA ASN A 172 32.40 -9.99 21.46
C ASN A 172 32.75 -8.69 20.75
N GLU A 173 33.98 -8.53 20.33
CA GLU A 173 34.49 -7.32 19.69
C GLU A 173 34.33 -7.40 18.16
N LEU A 174 33.64 -6.43 17.58
CA LEU A 174 33.57 -6.15 16.16
C LEU A 174 34.52 -4.99 15.84
N LEU A 175 35.43 -5.17 14.90
CA LEU A 175 36.31 -4.09 14.46
C LEU A 175 35.58 -3.19 13.45
N ILE A 176 35.54 -1.90 13.71
CA ILE A 176 35.07 -0.88 12.77
C ILE A 176 36.27 -0.01 12.39
N ASN A 177 36.68 -0.03 11.13
CA ASN A 177 37.94 0.59 10.69
C ASN A 177 39.15 0.21 11.56
N GLY A 178 39.24 -1.06 11.99
CA GLY A 178 40.33 -1.53 12.83
C GLY A 178 40.21 -1.18 14.33
N VAL A 179 39.15 -0.46 14.74
CA VAL A 179 38.92 -0.12 16.16
C VAL A 179 37.88 -1.08 16.74
N PRO A 180 38.14 -1.70 17.92
CA PRO A 180 37.23 -2.66 18.53
C PRO A 180 36.02 -1.97 19.18
N TYR A 181 34.82 -2.51 18.90
CA TYR A 181 33.53 -2.15 19.49
C TYR A 181 32.88 -3.41 20.07
N LYS A 182 32.41 -3.36 21.30
CA LYS A 182 31.68 -4.47 21.91
C LYS A 182 30.26 -4.52 21.36
N VAL A 183 29.86 -5.63 20.75
CA VAL A 183 28.49 -5.86 20.33
C VAL A 183 27.62 -6.17 21.55
N ILE A 184 26.63 -5.30 21.84
CA ILE A 184 25.76 -5.39 23.01
C ILE A 184 24.33 -5.78 22.69
N GLY A 185 23.96 -5.75 21.42
CA GLY A 185 22.62 -6.13 20.96
C GLY A 185 22.57 -6.43 19.47
N ILE A 186 21.55 -7.16 19.10
CA ILE A 186 21.23 -7.51 17.72
C ILE A 186 19.76 -7.17 17.49
N LEU A 187 19.47 -6.43 16.42
CA LEU A 187 18.09 -6.08 16.05
C LEU A 187 17.35 -7.32 15.54
N LYS A 188 16.06 -7.36 15.80
CA LYS A 188 15.15 -8.27 15.12
C LYS A 188 15.10 -7.92 13.63
N LYS A 189 14.86 -8.91 12.80
CA LYS A 189 14.76 -8.70 11.36
C LYS A 189 13.57 -7.81 11.02
N GLU A 190 13.87 -6.65 10.43
CA GLU A 190 12.91 -5.62 10.07
C GLU A 190 12.56 -5.61 8.56
N GLY A 191 13.43 -6.20 7.74
CA GLY A 191 13.33 -6.15 6.29
C GLY A 191 13.82 -4.83 5.70
N SER A 192 13.67 -4.68 4.39
CA SER A 192 14.00 -3.44 3.70
C SER A 192 12.84 -2.45 3.86
N ARG A 193 13.13 -1.25 4.36
CA ARG A 193 12.16 -0.15 4.50
C ARG A 193 12.49 0.93 3.48
N GLY A 194 11.89 0.82 2.29
CA GLY A 194 12.16 1.73 1.17
C GLY A 194 13.64 1.71 0.76
N TRP A 195 14.34 2.82 0.97
CA TRP A 195 15.76 2.99 0.64
C TRP A 195 16.70 2.62 1.80
N GLU A 196 16.17 2.29 2.96
CA GLU A 196 16.92 1.92 4.15
C GLU A 196 16.88 0.41 4.35
N SER A 197 18.01 -0.14 4.77
CA SER A 197 18.15 -1.55 5.10
C SER A 197 18.68 -1.65 6.54
N PRO A 198 17.81 -1.53 7.56
CA PRO A 198 18.21 -1.56 8.96
C PRO A 198 18.89 -2.87 9.36
N ASP A 199 18.55 -3.95 8.67
CA ASP A 199 19.15 -5.27 8.90
C ASP A 199 20.64 -5.34 8.53
N ASN A 200 21.11 -4.41 7.67
CA ASN A 200 22.48 -4.38 7.18
C ASN A 200 23.26 -3.16 7.68
N GLU A 201 22.93 -2.70 8.88
CA GLU A 201 23.50 -1.52 9.51
C GLU A 201 24.10 -1.85 10.89
N VAL A 202 25.14 -1.08 11.29
CA VAL A 202 25.74 -1.12 12.62
C VAL A 202 25.46 0.20 13.32
N TYR A 203 24.81 0.12 14.46
CA TYR A 203 24.37 1.26 15.26
C TYR A 203 25.37 1.51 16.39
N VAL A 204 25.89 2.72 16.48
CA VAL A 204 26.82 3.12 17.53
C VAL A 204 26.35 4.44 18.18
N PRO A 205 26.73 4.74 19.45
CA PRO A 205 26.41 6.01 20.07
C PRO A 205 26.97 7.17 19.25
N ILE A 206 26.18 8.25 19.06
CA ILE A 206 26.51 9.35 18.14
C ILE A 206 27.79 10.09 18.54
N MET A 207 28.01 10.26 19.84
CA MET A 207 29.24 10.91 20.33
C MET A 207 30.48 10.06 20.09
N THR A 208 30.34 8.73 20.09
CA THR A 208 31.40 7.81 19.70
C THR A 208 31.63 7.83 18.21
N ALA A 209 30.55 7.78 17.41
CA ALA A 209 30.61 7.86 15.95
C ALA A 209 31.31 9.14 15.48
N SER A 210 30.87 10.29 16.00
CA SER A 210 31.41 11.61 15.62
C SER A 210 32.90 11.76 15.90
N THR A 211 33.39 11.24 17.02
CA THR A 211 34.77 11.44 17.43
C THR A 211 35.73 10.37 16.96
N ARG A 212 35.26 9.11 16.78
CA ARG A 212 36.15 7.96 16.52
C ARG A 212 35.99 7.34 15.15
N ILE A 213 34.80 7.48 14.52
CA ILE A 213 34.53 6.84 13.22
C ILE A 213 34.56 7.87 12.10
N PHE A 214 33.82 8.99 12.27
CA PHE A 214 33.64 9.98 11.22
C PHE A 214 34.57 11.20 11.33
N GLY A 215 35.04 11.52 12.53
CA GLY A 215 35.90 12.69 12.76
C GLY A 215 35.21 14.04 12.51
N THR A 216 33.87 14.05 12.48
CA THR A 216 33.05 15.24 12.24
C THR A 216 31.82 15.21 13.12
N ARG A 217 31.21 16.37 13.36
CA ARG A 217 29.90 16.49 14.06
C ARG A 217 28.76 16.70 13.10
N ASN A 218 29.00 16.60 11.81
CA ASN A 218 27.99 16.83 10.79
C ASN A 218 26.98 15.69 10.79
N LEU A 219 25.71 16.04 10.78
CA LEU A 219 24.60 15.12 10.68
C LEU A 219 24.21 14.90 9.21
N ARG A 220 23.76 13.71 8.89
CA ARG A 220 23.09 13.40 7.63
C ARG A 220 21.68 13.96 7.62
N SER A 221 20.98 13.81 8.75
CA SER A 221 19.61 14.30 8.96
C SER A 221 19.30 14.41 10.46
N ILE A 222 18.27 15.18 10.77
CA ILE A 222 17.63 15.19 12.08
C ILE A 222 16.18 14.79 11.84
N ASN A 223 15.79 13.64 12.37
CA ASN A 223 14.41 13.17 12.32
C ASN A 223 13.67 13.65 13.56
N VAL A 224 12.54 14.31 13.36
CA VAL A 224 11.69 14.85 14.41
C VAL A 224 10.34 14.15 14.31
N LYS A 225 10.06 13.26 15.24
CA LYS A 225 8.76 12.63 15.38
C LYS A 225 7.85 13.55 16.18
N ILE A 226 6.75 13.93 15.56
CA ILE A 226 5.76 14.83 16.17
C ILE A 226 4.55 14.03 16.65
N PRO A 227 3.86 14.47 17.75
CA PRO A 227 2.62 13.85 18.19
C PRO A 227 1.54 13.83 17.10
N ASN A 228 0.68 12.83 17.12
CA ASN A 228 -0.35 12.64 16.08
C ASN A 228 -1.43 13.74 16.06
N ASP A 229 -1.61 14.44 17.17
CA ASP A 229 -2.56 15.56 17.36
C ASP A 229 -1.96 16.94 16.99
N SER A 230 -0.65 17.00 16.74
CA SER A 230 0.04 18.24 16.38
C SER A 230 -0.14 18.58 14.90
N SER A 231 -0.20 19.89 14.58
CA SER A 231 -0.17 20.36 13.19
C SER A 231 1.25 20.20 12.61
N VAL A 232 1.32 19.59 11.42
CA VAL A 232 2.58 19.40 10.67
C VAL A 232 3.14 20.77 10.29
N GLU A 233 2.29 21.67 9.78
CA GLU A 233 2.67 23.00 9.33
C GLU A 233 3.23 23.86 10.48
N GLU A 234 2.57 23.83 11.64
CA GLU A 234 3.06 24.54 12.82
C GLU A 234 4.40 23.98 13.32
N SER A 235 4.51 22.64 13.36
CA SER A 235 5.77 21.98 13.74
C SER A 235 6.91 22.33 12.80
N MET A 236 6.66 22.38 11.49
CA MET A 236 7.65 22.79 10.48
C MET A 236 8.09 24.25 10.72
N LEU A 237 7.15 25.15 11.02
CA LEU A 237 7.48 26.56 11.32
C LEU A 237 8.33 26.69 12.60
N TYR A 238 8.03 25.94 13.65
CA TYR A 238 8.83 25.92 14.86
C TYR A 238 10.24 25.37 14.62
N ILE A 239 10.36 24.25 13.91
CA ILE A 239 11.68 23.69 13.53
C ILE A 239 12.46 24.72 12.71
N GLU A 240 11.81 25.35 11.73
CA GLU A 240 12.44 26.38 10.91
C GLU A 240 12.95 27.55 11.77
N GLN A 241 12.13 28.08 12.67
CA GLN A 241 12.53 29.20 13.53
C GLN A 241 13.72 28.84 14.42
N ILE A 242 13.69 27.67 15.06
CA ILE A 242 14.77 27.21 15.95
C ILE A 242 16.10 27.10 15.18
N LEU A 243 16.05 26.49 14.01
CA LEU A 243 17.27 26.29 13.20
C LEU A 243 17.76 27.60 12.58
N ARG A 244 16.86 28.48 12.14
CA ARG A 244 17.26 29.83 11.65
C ARG A 244 17.99 30.63 12.70
N VAL A 245 17.55 30.57 13.97
CA VAL A 245 18.24 31.22 15.10
C VAL A 245 19.59 30.53 15.33
N GLY A 246 19.67 29.22 15.33
CA GLY A 246 20.90 28.46 15.53
C GLY A 246 21.97 28.66 14.44
N HIS A 247 21.53 28.97 13.22
CA HIS A 247 22.37 29.20 12.04
C HIS A 247 22.59 30.67 11.70
N ASP A 248 22.14 31.63 12.57
CA ASP A 248 22.23 33.09 12.35
C ASP A 248 21.63 33.53 10.99
N ILE A 249 20.53 32.90 10.56
CA ILE A 249 19.84 33.23 9.31
C ILE A 249 18.89 34.41 9.54
N GLY A 250 19.23 35.56 8.99
CA GLY A 250 18.45 36.78 9.08
C GLY A 250 17.13 36.78 8.32
N PRO A 251 16.22 37.74 8.60
CA PRO A 251 14.99 37.90 7.85
C PRO A 251 15.24 38.06 6.34
N GLY A 252 14.46 37.36 5.51
CA GLY A 252 14.58 37.42 4.04
C GLY A 252 15.72 36.60 3.45
N GLN A 253 16.55 35.93 4.25
CA GLN A 253 17.55 34.98 3.76
C GLN A 253 16.93 33.60 3.60
N GLN A 254 17.44 32.86 2.59
CA GLN A 254 17.05 31.47 2.36
C GLN A 254 17.63 30.54 3.42
N ASN A 255 16.88 29.50 3.77
CA ASN A 255 17.35 28.46 4.68
C ASN A 255 18.51 27.69 4.06
N ASP A 256 19.47 27.30 4.88
CA ASP A 256 20.60 26.43 4.54
C ASP A 256 20.32 24.96 4.89
N PHE A 257 19.07 24.67 5.26
CA PHE A 257 18.53 23.34 5.51
C PHE A 257 17.18 23.16 4.78
N ARG A 258 16.71 21.93 4.69
CA ARG A 258 15.39 21.56 4.13
C ARG A 258 14.66 20.69 5.11
N ILE A 259 13.38 20.96 5.32
CA ILE A 259 12.48 20.13 6.11
C ILE A 259 11.61 19.36 5.12
N ASN A 260 11.66 18.05 5.18
CA ASN A 260 10.83 17.16 4.37
C ASN A 260 9.76 16.53 5.27
N ASP A 261 8.54 16.61 4.81
CA ASP A 261 7.41 15.90 5.39
C ASP A 261 7.16 14.64 4.56
N TRP A 262 7.37 13.48 5.17
CA TRP A 262 7.12 12.20 4.52
C TRP A 262 5.63 11.93 4.34
N SER A 263 4.74 12.54 5.14
CA SER A 263 3.30 12.40 4.99
C SER A 263 2.79 13.01 3.68
N GLN A 264 3.38 14.12 3.22
CA GLN A 264 3.06 14.71 1.90
C GLN A 264 3.41 13.75 0.76
N TYR A 265 4.51 13.01 0.88
CA TYR A 265 4.89 12.00 -0.12
C TYR A 265 3.85 10.88 -0.20
N ALA A 266 3.38 10.44 0.96
CA ALA A 266 2.30 9.46 1.07
C ALA A 266 1.01 9.97 0.46
N ASP A 267 0.63 11.23 0.73
CA ASP A 267 -0.59 11.82 0.19
C ASP A 267 -0.54 11.97 -1.34
N LEU A 268 0.61 12.37 -1.90
CA LEU A 268 0.81 12.40 -3.34
C LEU A 268 0.68 11.00 -3.97
N GLN A 269 1.23 9.99 -3.33
CA GLN A 269 1.14 8.61 -3.80
C GLN A 269 -0.28 8.05 -3.68
N ARG A 270 -1.00 8.37 -2.58
CA ARG A 270 -2.44 8.05 -2.44
C ARG A 270 -3.26 8.68 -3.55
N GLN A 271 -3.02 9.97 -3.86
CA GLN A 271 -3.71 10.66 -4.95
C GLN A 271 -3.40 10.02 -6.30
N ALA A 272 -2.14 9.69 -6.60
CA ALA A 272 -1.76 9.01 -7.83
C ALA A 272 -2.45 7.65 -7.93
N THR A 273 -2.41 6.82 -6.87
CA THR A 273 -3.09 5.53 -6.82
C THR A 273 -4.60 5.67 -7.01
N ALA A 274 -5.23 6.68 -6.40
CA ALA A 274 -6.65 6.94 -6.57
C ALA A 274 -7.02 7.29 -8.03
N ILE A 275 -6.19 8.12 -8.70
CA ILE A 275 -6.38 8.47 -10.10
C ILE A 275 -6.25 7.23 -10.99
N PHE A 276 -5.22 6.42 -10.81
CA PHE A 276 -5.04 5.17 -11.57
C PHE A 276 -6.20 4.21 -11.33
N THR A 277 -6.62 4.02 -10.08
CA THR A 277 -7.75 3.16 -9.73
C THR A 277 -9.05 3.65 -10.38
N ALA A 278 -9.29 4.97 -10.41
CA ALA A 278 -10.47 5.55 -11.06
C ALA A 278 -10.46 5.34 -12.58
N LEU A 279 -9.32 5.56 -13.25
CA LEU A 279 -9.17 5.35 -14.69
C LEU A 279 -9.41 3.88 -15.06
N LEU A 280 -8.82 2.99 -14.33
CA LEU A 280 -8.90 1.56 -14.61
C LEU A 280 -10.29 1.01 -14.28
N THR A 281 -10.94 1.50 -13.20
CA THR A 281 -12.35 1.20 -12.89
C THR A 281 -13.27 1.71 -14.00
N GLY A 282 -12.97 2.89 -14.60
CA GLY A 282 -13.67 3.40 -15.75
C GLY A 282 -13.59 2.45 -16.96
N ILE A 283 -12.39 1.94 -17.28
CA ILE A 283 -12.18 0.97 -18.38
C ILE A 283 -12.93 -0.34 -18.09
N ALA A 284 -12.86 -0.84 -16.88
CA ALA A 284 -13.57 -2.05 -16.47
C ALA A 284 -15.10 -1.86 -16.54
N SER A 285 -15.60 -0.68 -16.21
CA SER A 285 -17.04 -0.33 -16.33
C SER A 285 -17.50 -0.36 -17.80
N ILE A 286 -16.68 0.13 -18.74
CA ILE A 286 -16.97 0.03 -20.17
C ILE A 286 -17.02 -1.44 -20.60
N SER A 287 -16.09 -2.28 -20.16
CA SER A 287 -16.10 -3.71 -20.45
C SER A 287 -17.37 -4.40 -19.93
N LEU A 288 -17.84 -3.99 -18.75
CA LEU A 288 -19.07 -4.52 -18.17
C LEU A 288 -20.32 -4.05 -18.92
N LEU A 289 -20.34 -2.82 -19.43
CA LEU A 289 -21.42 -2.33 -20.32
C LEU A 289 -21.48 -3.14 -21.62
N VAL A 290 -20.32 -3.45 -22.23
CA VAL A 290 -20.24 -4.33 -23.40
C VAL A 290 -20.79 -5.73 -23.09
N GLY A 291 -20.45 -6.28 -21.91
CA GLY A 291 -21.04 -7.52 -21.40
C GLY A 291 -22.55 -7.44 -21.25
N GLY A 292 -23.08 -6.31 -20.75
CA GLY A 292 -24.51 -6.06 -20.64
C GLY A 292 -25.24 -6.04 -22.00
N ILE A 293 -24.64 -5.45 -23.03
CA ILE A 293 -25.15 -5.53 -24.41
C ILE A 293 -25.19 -6.99 -24.88
N GLY A 294 -24.18 -7.78 -24.51
CA GLY A 294 -24.17 -9.23 -24.77
C GLY A 294 -25.36 -9.94 -24.12
N VAL A 295 -25.66 -9.62 -22.85
CA VAL A 295 -26.84 -10.15 -22.15
C VAL A 295 -28.13 -9.76 -22.87
N MET A 296 -28.28 -8.49 -23.24
CA MET A 296 -29.45 -8.01 -24.00
C MET A 296 -29.66 -8.81 -25.29
N ASN A 297 -28.59 -9.01 -26.05
CA ASN A 297 -28.68 -9.73 -27.33
C ASN A 297 -29.11 -11.19 -27.12
N ILE A 298 -28.60 -11.87 -26.11
CA ILE A 298 -29.02 -13.25 -25.81
C ILE A 298 -30.44 -13.30 -25.31
N MET A 299 -30.83 -12.39 -24.45
CA MET A 299 -32.22 -12.33 -24.00
C MET A 299 -33.19 -12.10 -25.14
N LEU A 300 -32.82 -11.31 -26.16
CA LEU A 300 -33.65 -11.12 -27.37
C LEU A 300 -33.79 -12.42 -28.16
N VAL A 301 -32.72 -13.15 -28.37
CA VAL A 301 -32.74 -14.47 -29.04
C VAL A 301 -33.59 -15.45 -28.21
N SER A 302 -33.41 -15.49 -26.89
CA SER A 302 -34.19 -16.34 -25.99
C SER A 302 -35.70 -16.06 -26.06
N VAL A 303 -36.09 -14.77 -26.18
CA VAL A 303 -37.51 -14.37 -26.39
C VAL A 303 -38.02 -14.89 -27.71
N THR A 304 -37.26 -14.81 -28.80
CA THR A 304 -37.66 -15.34 -30.11
C THR A 304 -37.80 -16.86 -30.14
N GLU A 305 -36.84 -17.60 -29.55
CA GLU A 305 -36.85 -19.05 -29.44
C GLU A 305 -38.05 -19.54 -28.59
N ARG A 306 -38.49 -18.79 -27.59
CA ARG A 306 -39.59 -19.12 -26.68
C ARG A 306 -40.93 -18.41 -27.03
N THR A 307 -41.07 -17.91 -28.24
CA THR A 307 -42.29 -17.15 -28.65
C THR A 307 -43.54 -17.98 -28.45
N LYS A 308 -43.57 -19.26 -28.83
CA LYS A 308 -44.73 -20.15 -28.62
C LYS A 308 -45.06 -20.36 -27.15
N GLU A 309 -44.07 -20.56 -26.29
CA GLU A 309 -44.21 -20.77 -24.84
C GLU A 309 -44.80 -19.51 -24.16
N ILE A 310 -44.31 -18.31 -24.53
CA ILE A 310 -44.81 -17.02 -24.07
C ILE A 310 -46.26 -16.83 -24.50
N GLY A 311 -46.56 -17.17 -25.76
CA GLY A 311 -47.91 -17.12 -26.33
C GLY A 311 -48.90 -18.00 -25.57
N LEU A 312 -48.47 -19.24 -25.22
CA LEU A 312 -49.29 -20.20 -24.47
C LEU A 312 -49.56 -19.67 -23.03
N ARG A 313 -48.54 -19.16 -22.34
CA ARG A 313 -48.71 -18.58 -20.99
C ARG A 313 -49.67 -17.40 -21.01
N LYS A 314 -49.61 -16.53 -22.01
CA LYS A 314 -50.51 -15.39 -22.15
C LYS A 314 -51.94 -15.84 -22.51
N ALA A 315 -52.09 -16.87 -23.35
CA ALA A 315 -53.40 -17.45 -23.66
C ALA A 315 -54.06 -18.08 -22.42
N LEU A 316 -53.25 -18.60 -21.48
CA LEU A 316 -53.70 -19.11 -20.17
C LEU A 316 -53.93 -18.02 -19.10
N GLY A 317 -53.77 -16.72 -19.48
CA GLY A 317 -54.12 -15.60 -18.61
C GLY A 317 -52.93 -14.93 -17.91
N ALA A 318 -51.67 -15.23 -18.28
CA ALA A 318 -50.51 -14.51 -17.74
C ALA A 318 -50.52 -13.05 -18.16
N THR A 319 -50.36 -12.13 -17.20
CA THR A 319 -50.30 -10.68 -17.44
C THR A 319 -48.95 -10.27 -18.02
N ASN A 320 -48.92 -9.13 -18.75
CA ASN A 320 -47.66 -8.58 -19.27
C ASN A 320 -46.61 -8.33 -18.18
N SER A 321 -47.05 -7.96 -16.96
CA SER A 321 -46.17 -7.75 -15.82
C SER A 321 -45.47 -9.03 -15.35
N VAL A 322 -46.21 -10.16 -15.34
CA VAL A 322 -45.68 -11.47 -14.96
C VAL A 322 -44.59 -11.92 -15.95
N ILE A 323 -44.85 -11.81 -17.25
CA ILE A 323 -43.89 -12.16 -18.29
C ILE A 323 -42.65 -11.24 -18.21
N MET A 324 -42.86 -9.93 -18.07
CA MET A 324 -41.77 -8.97 -17.94
C MET A 324 -40.87 -9.27 -16.73
N MET A 325 -41.51 -9.53 -15.55
CA MET A 325 -40.81 -9.85 -14.33
C MET A 325 -39.95 -11.11 -14.46
N GLN A 326 -40.48 -12.14 -15.13
CA GLN A 326 -39.76 -13.40 -15.35
C GLN A 326 -38.47 -13.18 -16.12
N PHE A 327 -38.50 -12.44 -17.25
CA PHE A 327 -37.32 -12.18 -18.06
C PHE A 327 -36.32 -11.26 -17.38
N ILE A 328 -36.79 -10.27 -16.59
CA ILE A 328 -35.91 -9.42 -15.76
C ILE A 328 -35.16 -10.24 -14.72
N ILE A 329 -35.87 -11.14 -14.02
CA ILE A 329 -35.24 -12.03 -13.02
C ILE A 329 -34.20 -12.93 -13.71
N GLU A 330 -34.52 -13.47 -14.89
CA GLU A 330 -33.59 -14.30 -15.66
C GLU A 330 -32.31 -13.55 -16.00
N ALA A 331 -32.40 -12.30 -16.48
CA ALA A 331 -31.25 -11.46 -16.76
C ALA A 331 -30.42 -11.13 -15.51
N ILE A 332 -31.06 -10.80 -14.38
CA ILE A 332 -30.41 -10.52 -13.10
C ILE A 332 -29.67 -11.77 -12.58
N VAL A 333 -30.33 -12.95 -12.62
CA VAL A 333 -29.71 -14.21 -12.18
C VAL A 333 -28.46 -14.55 -12.99
N LEU A 334 -28.53 -14.36 -14.32
CA LEU A 334 -27.38 -14.59 -15.20
C LEU A 334 -26.23 -13.65 -14.87
N CYS A 335 -26.53 -12.36 -14.64
CA CYS A 335 -25.50 -11.37 -14.27
C CYS A 335 -24.92 -11.65 -12.88
N ILE A 336 -25.74 -12.03 -11.92
CA ILE A 336 -25.25 -12.36 -10.54
C ILE A 336 -24.36 -13.60 -10.57
N LEU A 337 -24.72 -14.65 -11.33
CA LEU A 337 -23.87 -15.83 -11.49
C LEU A 337 -22.55 -15.48 -12.16
N GLY A 338 -22.59 -14.69 -13.23
CA GLY A 338 -21.38 -14.16 -13.85
C GLY A 338 -20.56 -13.29 -12.87
N GLY A 339 -21.23 -12.51 -12.03
CA GLY A 339 -20.64 -11.71 -10.98
C GLY A 339 -19.90 -12.53 -9.92
N ILE A 340 -20.53 -13.57 -9.41
CA ILE A 340 -19.92 -14.47 -8.43
C ILE A 340 -18.68 -15.17 -9.01
N LEU A 341 -18.79 -15.68 -10.23
CA LEU A 341 -17.64 -16.30 -10.92
C LEU A 341 -16.54 -15.28 -11.21
N GLY A 342 -16.92 -14.04 -11.54
CA GLY A 342 -15.98 -12.93 -11.73
C GLY A 342 -15.24 -12.56 -10.43
N ILE A 343 -15.95 -12.53 -9.29
CA ILE A 343 -15.33 -12.31 -7.98
C ILE A 343 -14.33 -13.42 -7.66
N LEU A 344 -14.72 -14.70 -7.85
CA LEU A 344 -13.83 -15.83 -7.61
C LEU A 344 -12.57 -15.76 -8.48
N LEU A 345 -12.72 -15.43 -9.75
CA LEU A 345 -11.58 -15.25 -10.66
C LEU A 345 -10.71 -14.06 -10.27
N GLY A 346 -11.33 -12.93 -9.88
CA GLY A 346 -10.63 -11.74 -9.41
C GLY A 346 -9.80 -12.01 -8.16
N VAL A 347 -10.38 -12.71 -7.18
CA VAL A 347 -9.68 -13.16 -5.96
C VAL A 347 -8.48 -14.05 -6.31
N LEU A 348 -8.65 -14.97 -7.25
CA LEU A 348 -7.60 -15.88 -7.69
C LEU A 348 -6.46 -15.12 -8.40
N ILE A 349 -6.78 -14.09 -9.18
CA ILE A 349 -5.79 -13.21 -9.82
C ILE A 349 -5.00 -12.44 -8.75
N VAL A 350 -5.68 -11.85 -7.75
CA VAL A 350 -5.02 -11.11 -6.65
C VAL A 350 -4.12 -12.05 -5.85
N TYR A 351 -4.59 -13.24 -5.50
CA TYR A 351 -3.78 -14.23 -4.81
C TYR A 351 -2.54 -14.65 -5.64
N GLY A 352 -2.71 -14.89 -6.93
CA GLY A 352 -1.58 -15.18 -7.83
C GLY A 352 -0.59 -14.03 -7.92
N PHE A 353 -1.07 -12.77 -7.89
CA PHE A 353 -0.21 -11.58 -7.86
C PHE A 353 0.58 -11.48 -6.56
N THR A 354 -0.05 -11.67 -5.39
CA THR A 354 0.65 -11.61 -4.08
C THR A 354 1.70 -12.71 -3.96
N VAL A 355 1.38 -13.94 -4.36
CA VAL A 355 2.36 -15.05 -4.40
C VAL A 355 3.48 -14.75 -5.39
N GLY A 356 3.16 -14.17 -6.56
CA GLY A 356 4.16 -13.74 -7.53
C GLY A 356 5.10 -12.66 -7.00
N ALA A 357 4.57 -11.68 -6.27
CA ALA A 357 5.35 -10.59 -5.66
C ALA A 357 6.36 -11.12 -4.61
N SER A 358 6.00 -12.15 -3.84
CA SER A 358 6.90 -12.76 -2.84
C SER A 358 8.14 -13.41 -3.46
N PHE A 359 8.11 -13.84 -4.73
CA PHE A 359 9.32 -14.33 -5.42
C PHE A 359 10.34 -13.23 -5.72
N PHE A 360 9.93 -11.96 -5.65
CA PHE A 360 10.78 -10.79 -5.86
C PHE A 360 11.15 -10.09 -4.53
N ASP A 361 11.09 -10.80 -3.40
CA ASP A 361 11.33 -10.25 -2.05
C ASP A 361 10.47 -9.02 -1.72
N THR A 362 9.26 -8.94 -2.32
CA THR A 362 8.33 -7.85 -2.05
C THR A 362 7.12 -8.41 -1.30
N ASP A 363 6.98 -8.03 -0.04
CA ASP A 363 5.80 -8.37 0.76
C ASP A 363 4.63 -7.48 0.35
N PHE A 364 3.77 -8.02 -0.52
CA PHE A 364 2.56 -7.33 -0.93
C PHE A 364 1.36 -7.86 -0.13
N PRO A 365 0.68 -7.02 0.68
CA PRO A 365 -0.42 -7.48 1.51
C PRO A 365 -1.60 -7.94 0.66
N PHE A 366 -2.12 -9.13 0.99
CA PHE A 366 -3.34 -9.65 0.39
C PHE A 366 -4.54 -8.93 1.02
N SER A 367 -5.12 -7.98 0.30
CA SER A 367 -6.24 -7.18 0.76
C SER A 367 -7.39 -7.22 -0.25
N ILE A 368 -8.56 -7.66 0.19
CA ILE A 368 -9.79 -7.64 -0.61
C ILE A 368 -10.82 -6.80 0.15
N PRO A 369 -11.04 -5.55 -0.26
CA PRO A 369 -11.98 -4.69 0.42
C PRO A 369 -13.43 -5.16 0.21
N ILE A 370 -14.19 -5.29 1.29
CA ILE A 370 -15.60 -5.75 1.26
C ILE A 370 -16.46 -4.87 0.34
N TYR A 371 -16.19 -3.57 0.29
CA TYR A 371 -16.92 -2.65 -0.60
C TYR A 371 -16.74 -3.00 -2.08
N ALA A 372 -15.59 -3.58 -2.48
CA ALA A 372 -15.34 -4.01 -3.86
C ALA A 372 -16.24 -5.20 -4.23
N ILE A 373 -16.41 -6.17 -3.31
CA ILE A 373 -17.29 -7.33 -3.51
C ILE A 373 -18.74 -6.89 -3.62
N ILE A 374 -19.22 -6.10 -2.64
CA ILE A 374 -20.62 -5.63 -2.62
C ILE A 374 -20.90 -4.72 -3.83
N GLY A 375 -19.97 -3.79 -4.13
CA GLY A 375 -20.08 -2.86 -5.26
C GLY A 375 -20.14 -3.61 -6.59
N SER A 376 -19.26 -4.59 -6.82
CA SER A 376 -19.23 -5.37 -8.05
C SER A 376 -20.50 -6.20 -8.25
N LEU A 377 -21.01 -6.84 -7.17
CA LEU A 377 -22.23 -7.62 -7.25
C LEU A 377 -23.46 -6.75 -7.50
N SER A 378 -23.56 -5.60 -6.80
CA SER A 378 -24.62 -4.63 -6.99
C SER A 378 -24.62 -4.06 -8.40
N PHE A 379 -23.44 -3.71 -8.91
CA PHE A 379 -23.28 -3.20 -10.27
C PHE A 379 -23.65 -4.25 -11.32
N SER A 380 -23.26 -5.52 -11.11
CA SER A 380 -23.67 -6.64 -11.97
C SER A 380 -25.19 -6.81 -12.03
N ALA A 381 -25.86 -6.75 -10.88
CA ALA A 381 -27.32 -6.80 -10.81
C ALA A 381 -27.99 -5.63 -11.53
N LEU A 382 -27.43 -4.41 -11.40
CA LEU A 382 -27.91 -3.22 -12.10
C LEU A 382 -27.75 -3.36 -13.62
N VAL A 383 -26.64 -3.91 -14.10
CA VAL A 383 -26.42 -4.21 -15.53
C VAL A 383 -27.46 -5.21 -16.02
N GLY A 384 -27.70 -6.30 -15.27
CA GLY A 384 -28.74 -7.27 -15.60
C GLY A 384 -30.13 -6.66 -15.66
N LEU A 385 -30.46 -5.79 -14.70
CA LEU A 385 -31.72 -5.05 -14.69
C LEU A 385 -31.85 -4.14 -15.92
N PHE A 386 -30.88 -3.29 -16.15
CA PHE A 386 -30.92 -2.28 -17.22
C PHE A 386 -31.05 -2.90 -18.61
N PHE A 387 -30.15 -3.85 -18.90
CA PHE A 387 -30.12 -4.52 -20.21
C PHE A 387 -31.19 -5.61 -20.35
N GLY A 388 -31.77 -6.11 -19.26
CA GLY A 388 -32.89 -7.05 -19.25
C GLY A 388 -34.26 -6.40 -19.51
N ILE A 389 -34.46 -5.09 -19.22
CA ILE A 389 -35.74 -4.42 -19.37
C ILE A 389 -36.26 -4.43 -20.83
N TRP A 390 -35.39 -4.16 -21.78
CA TRP A 390 -35.83 -4.03 -23.19
C TRP A 390 -36.30 -5.36 -23.78
N PRO A 391 -35.54 -6.49 -23.66
CA PRO A 391 -36.03 -7.82 -24.07
C PRO A 391 -37.28 -8.24 -23.31
N ALA A 392 -37.33 -8.00 -22.00
CA ALA A 392 -38.49 -8.34 -21.18
C ALA A 392 -39.77 -7.61 -21.64
N ARG A 393 -39.65 -6.31 -21.98
CA ARG A 393 -40.78 -5.53 -22.55
C ARG A 393 -41.22 -6.09 -23.90
N ARG A 394 -40.26 -6.52 -24.75
CA ARG A 394 -40.59 -7.12 -26.05
C ARG A 394 -41.33 -8.44 -25.85
N ALA A 395 -40.89 -9.32 -24.95
CA ALA A 395 -41.58 -10.55 -24.61
C ALA A 395 -43.02 -10.31 -24.10
N ALA A 396 -43.16 -9.31 -23.18
CA ALA A 396 -44.46 -8.98 -22.59
C ALA A 396 -45.49 -8.42 -23.62
N ARG A 397 -45.02 -7.84 -24.72
CA ARG A 397 -45.91 -7.25 -25.79
C ARG A 397 -46.27 -8.24 -26.90
N LEU A 398 -45.79 -9.49 -26.88
CA LEU A 398 -46.16 -10.50 -27.87
C LEU A 398 -47.66 -10.77 -27.86
N ASP A 399 -48.27 -10.84 -29.07
CA ASP A 399 -49.67 -11.22 -29.22
C ASP A 399 -49.79 -12.75 -29.10
N PRO A 400 -50.67 -13.29 -28.23
CA PRO A 400 -50.86 -14.74 -28.06
C PRO A 400 -51.28 -15.46 -29.35
N ALA A 401 -52.16 -14.83 -30.14
CA ALA A 401 -52.65 -15.46 -31.36
C ALA A 401 -51.58 -15.58 -32.47
N VAL A 402 -50.73 -14.53 -32.58
CA VAL A 402 -49.60 -14.50 -33.51
C VAL A 402 -48.49 -15.43 -33.04
N SER A 403 -48.21 -15.45 -31.72
CA SER A 403 -47.16 -16.25 -31.12
C SER A 403 -47.39 -17.75 -31.23
N LEU A 404 -48.64 -18.23 -31.20
CA LEU A 404 -49.00 -19.65 -31.36
C LEU A 404 -48.88 -20.14 -32.81
N ARG A 405 -48.92 -19.22 -33.79
CA ARG A 405 -48.79 -19.52 -35.21
C ARG A 405 -47.36 -19.39 -35.75
N TYR A 406 -46.44 -18.99 -34.87
CA TYR A 406 -45.02 -18.81 -35.22
C TYR A 406 -44.38 -20.18 -35.47
N GLU A 407 -43.85 -20.45 -36.67
CA GLU A 407 -43.12 -21.64 -37.02
C GLU A 407 -41.65 -21.66 -36.58
#